data_f6056791ded152410dff51ff36db5f16
#
_entry.id   f6056791ded152410dff51ff36db5f16
#
_cell.length_a   1.000
_cell.length_b   1.000
_cell.length_c   1.000
_cell.angle_alpha   90.00
_cell.angle_beta   90.00
_cell.angle_gamma   90.00
#
_symmetry.space_group_name_H-M   'P 1'
#
loop_
_entity.id
_entity.type
_entity.pdbx_description
1 polymer ?
#
loop_
_entity_poly.entity_id
_entity_poly.type
_entity_poly.pdbx_seq_one_letter_code
_entity_poly.pdbx_strand_id
1 'polypeptide(L)'
;MRLEPNQFWTYWEWAFERSGFLYGGILALILAILGFLVGYIVSTIKHGPAEGFLVVAKIIGQLFTVDLPKMSPSRIFAISKLSFKEAIRSRVLVVVGVFVVAIMFAGWFIDPKSDNPAQLYISTVLFLTNMLVLLMGLFLSTFSIPRDITSKIIYTIVTKPVRPTEIFLGRVLGMVAVGTLTVAIFGVISYVFITRGLRHTHEVEIVPTESVAGQTTNYRFHSHTFTLDDRGQGVTDLVKGHRHIVEKVGDKLIVSEQIGDLEARNPIYGKLRFTGRDGEDSEGINVGSISEYLKYVEGDTLSSAIYTFTNVPRDLFSNAVTFEMTLDAFRTYKGDIVTPVGGLFFFRSMDGTVETERFPFKVKEGLLDRKSVSLNLKSVDGKELSFFDDIAPDGNFELVIRCTDRGQYLGMAQGDLYLRAKEKSFEWNFTKGFISIWLQMCIIICFGVMFSTFLSGPVAIVATMSVIVLGMFGWFLDDLTSGEIPGGGPVEALIRLPLQSGAATELDLGSPLVENMVRGIDKGILMSVGLLKNALPNLYDLGTTEFITYGVNLFEGLLARHLTIAFGYFIMTSLIAYFFLKTREMAG
;
A
#
# COMPACT_ATOMS: atom_id res chain seq x y z
N MET A 1 -8.97 3.85 6.28
CA MET A 1 -7.65 3.30 5.97
C MET A 1 -6.88 3.21 7.25
N ARG A 2 -6.46 2.04 7.65
CA ARG A 2 -5.57 1.85 8.81
C ARG A 2 -4.18 1.55 8.25
N LEU A 3 -3.24 2.40 8.61
CA LEU A 3 -1.86 2.27 8.15
C LEU A 3 -1.08 1.40 9.15
N GLU A 4 -0.33 0.45 8.65
CA GLU A 4 0.55 -0.37 9.49
C GLU A 4 1.78 0.44 9.94
N PRO A 5 2.32 0.17 11.14
CA PRO A 5 3.48 0.89 11.67
C PRO A 5 4.69 0.89 10.73
N ASN A 6 4.88 -0.17 9.95
CA ASN A 6 5.99 -0.31 9.00
C ASN A 6 5.90 0.67 7.81
N GLN A 7 4.73 1.20 7.53
CA GLN A 7 4.50 2.16 6.42
C GLN A 7 4.97 3.58 6.77
N PHE A 8 5.16 3.90 8.07
CA PHE A 8 5.63 5.21 8.55
C PHE A 8 7.15 5.33 8.60
N TRP A 9 7.88 4.23 8.48
CA TRP A 9 9.33 4.28 8.58
C TRP A 9 9.94 5.10 7.44
N THR A 10 10.86 5.95 7.78
CA THR A 10 11.70 6.61 6.79
C THR A 10 12.53 5.58 6.03
N TYR A 11 13.02 5.94 4.84
CA TYR A 11 13.88 5.04 4.06
C TYR A 11 15.10 4.55 4.85
N TRP A 12 15.74 5.45 5.62
CA TRP A 12 16.95 5.13 6.39
C TRP A 12 16.65 4.27 7.62
N GLU A 13 15.54 4.52 8.33
CA GLU A 13 15.07 3.62 9.40
C GLU A 13 14.84 2.22 8.87
N TRP A 14 14.09 2.08 7.77
CA TRP A 14 13.86 0.77 7.16
C TRP A 14 15.15 0.10 6.73
N ALA A 15 16.05 0.83 6.07
CA ALA A 15 17.27 0.29 5.47
C ALA A 15 18.28 -0.22 6.52
N PHE A 16 18.47 0.53 7.61
CA PHE A 16 19.52 0.29 8.59
C PHE A 16 19.01 -0.08 9.98
N GLU A 17 18.07 0.64 10.56
CA GLU A 17 17.61 0.38 11.93
C GLU A 17 16.69 -0.86 11.97
N ARG A 18 15.84 -1.02 10.96
CA ARG A 18 14.98 -2.20 10.80
C ARG A 18 15.61 -3.29 9.93
N SER A 19 16.91 -3.15 9.66
CA SER A 19 17.72 -4.18 8.99
C SER A 19 17.22 -4.59 7.59
N GLY A 20 16.56 -3.71 6.85
CA GLY A 20 16.05 -4.02 5.51
C GLY A 20 17.14 -4.50 4.55
N PHE A 21 18.31 -3.85 4.54
CA PHE A 21 19.46 -4.31 3.76
C PHE A 21 20.07 -5.62 4.28
N LEU A 22 20.07 -5.83 5.61
CA LEU A 22 20.58 -7.06 6.20
C LEU A 22 19.71 -8.26 5.79
N TYR A 23 18.38 -8.14 5.95
CA TYR A 23 17.45 -9.20 5.52
C TYR A 23 17.52 -9.46 4.01
N GLY A 24 17.58 -8.40 3.20
CA GLY A 24 17.76 -8.52 1.76
C GLY A 24 19.08 -9.21 1.40
N GLY A 25 20.16 -8.89 2.09
CA GLY A 25 21.47 -9.51 1.92
C GLY A 25 21.48 -11.00 2.33
N ILE A 26 20.87 -11.33 3.47
CA ILE A 26 20.71 -12.72 3.95
C ILE A 26 19.88 -13.52 2.94
N LEU A 27 18.77 -12.98 2.46
CA LEU A 27 17.92 -13.64 1.46
C LEU A 27 18.71 -13.89 0.17
N ALA A 28 19.42 -12.89 -0.33
CA ALA A 28 20.27 -13.02 -1.52
C ALA A 28 21.34 -14.11 -1.33
N LEU A 29 21.95 -14.19 -0.15
CA LEU A 29 22.94 -15.22 0.18
C LEU A 29 22.31 -16.62 0.22
N ILE A 30 21.14 -16.77 0.87
CA ILE A 30 20.42 -18.05 0.92
C ILE A 30 20.06 -18.51 -0.49
N LEU A 31 19.53 -17.62 -1.32
CA LEU A 31 19.16 -17.93 -2.71
C LEU A 31 20.39 -18.26 -3.56
N ALA A 32 21.53 -17.58 -3.35
CA ALA A 32 22.80 -17.90 -4.00
C ALA A 32 23.29 -19.29 -3.61
N ILE A 33 23.23 -19.66 -2.32
CA ILE A 33 23.61 -20.99 -1.82
C ILE A 33 22.67 -22.06 -2.41
N LEU A 34 21.36 -21.84 -2.37
CA LEU A 34 20.38 -22.76 -2.96
C LEU A 34 20.59 -22.93 -4.46
N GLY A 35 20.81 -21.84 -5.19
CA GLY A 35 21.13 -21.85 -6.61
C GLY A 35 22.41 -22.62 -6.90
N PHE A 36 23.47 -22.44 -6.08
CA PHE A 36 24.69 -23.19 -6.16
C PHE A 36 24.45 -24.69 -5.92
N LEU A 37 23.71 -25.05 -4.86
CA LEU A 37 23.41 -26.46 -4.54
C LEU A 37 22.60 -27.15 -5.64
N VAL A 38 21.55 -26.50 -6.13
CA VAL A 38 20.73 -27.03 -7.24
C VAL A 38 21.60 -27.19 -8.50
N GLY A 39 22.40 -26.19 -8.85
CA GLY A 39 23.33 -26.24 -9.96
C GLY A 39 24.36 -27.35 -9.80
N TYR A 40 24.88 -27.53 -8.60
CA TYR A 40 25.81 -28.59 -8.28
C TYR A 40 25.19 -29.99 -8.42
N ILE A 41 23.98 -30.20 -7.89
CA ILE A 41 23.24 -31.46 -8.02
C ILE A 41 22.99 -31.80 -9.49
N VAL A 42 22.48 -30.86 -10.27
CA VAL A 42 22.20 -31.04 -11.70
C VAL A 42 23.50 -31.34 -12.48
N SER A 43 24.57 -30.62 -12.18
CA SER A 43 25.88 -30.82 -12.81
C SER A 43 26.51 -32.15 -12.42
N THR A 44 26.35 -32.56 -11.15
CA THR A 44 26.85 -33.86 -10.64
C THR A 44 26.18 -35.05 -11.33
N ILE A 45 24.89 -34.96 -11.60
CA ILE A 45 24.13 -35.99 -12.34
C ILE A 45 24.69 -36.17 -13.76
N LYS A 46 25.17 -35.08 -14.40
CA LYS A 46 25.70 -35.12 -15.78
C LYS A 46 27.19 -35.45 -15.87
N HIS A 47 28.00 -34.96 -14.94
CA HIS A 47 29.47 -34.94 -15.06
C HIS A 47 30.20 -35.62 -13.88
N GLY A 48 29.43 -36.08 -12.86
CA GLY A 48 30.01 -36.57 -11.61
C GLY A 48 30.33 -35.46 -10.61
N PRO A 49 30.58 -35.79 -9.30
CA PRO A 49 30.63 -34.81 -8.22
C PRO A 49 31.83 -33.86 -8.32
N ALA A 50 33.01 -34.29 -8.69
CA ALA A 50 34.20 -33.44 -8.77
C ALA A 50 34.12 -32.45 -9.96
N GLU A 51 33.78 -32.96 -11.14
CA GLU A 51 33.63 -32.12 -12.33
C GLU A 51 32.41 -31.19 -12.22
N GLY A 52 31.32 -31.67 -11.61
CA GLY A 52 30.12 -30.89 -11.36
C GLY A 52 30.41 -29.63 -10.54
N PHE A 53 31.23 -29.74 -9.49
CA PHE A 53 31.64 -28.58 -8.69
C PHE A 53 32.46 -27.58 -9.52
N LEU A 54 33.44 -28.06 -10.28
CA LEU A 54 34.30 -27.22 -11.11
C LEU A 54 33.51 -26.48 -12.20
N VAL A 55 32.50 -27.13 -12.80
CA VAL A 55 31.63 -26.51 -13.81
C VAL A 55 30.84 -25.36 -13.21
N VAL A 56 30.21 -25.57 -12.05
CA VAL A 56 29.41 -24.49 -11.39
C VAL A 56 30.31 -23.34 -10.94
N ALA A 57 31.44 -23.64 -10.30
CA ALA A 57 32.42 -22.62 -9.89
C ALA A 57 32.96 -21.82 -11.09
N LYS A 58 33.24 -22.49 -12.22
CA LYS A 58 33.67 -21.85 -13.47
C LYS A 58 32.57 -20.91 -14.03
N ILE A 59 31.30 -21.33 -14.02
CA ILE A 59 30.19 -20.52 -14.51
C ILE A 59 30.07 -19.25 -13.66
N ILE A 60 30.13 -19.37 -12.33
CA ILE A 60 30.07 -18.21 -11.41
C ILE A 60 31.28 -17.30 -11.62
N GLY A 61 32.50 -17.88 -11.73
CA GLY A 61 33.69 -17.09 -12.02
C GLY A 61 33.61 -16.37 -13.36
N GLN A 62 33.08 -16.99 -14.40
CA GLN A 62 32.89 -16.38 -15.72
C GLN A 62 31.89 -15.22 -15.69
N LEU A 63 30.85 -15.28 -14.84
CA LEU A 63 29.92 -14.19 -14.67
C LEU A 63 30.65 -12.89 -14.31
N PHE A 64 31.50 -12.94 -13.27
CA PHE A 64 32.17 -11.75 -12.74
C PHE A 64 33.41 -11.33 -13.55
N THR A 65 34.14 -12.27 -14.15
CA THR A 65 35.40 -11.97 -14.84
C THR A 65 35.22 -11.69 -16.33
N VAL A 66 34.19 -12.25 -16.96
CA VAL A 66 34.03 -12.19 -18.42
C VAL A 66 32.69 -11.61 -18.83
N ASP A 67 31.57 -12.13 -18.32
CA ASP A 67 30.26 -11.83 -18.89
C ASP A 67 29.73 -10.47 -18.45
N LEU A 68 29.91 -10.08 -17.17
CA LEU A 68 29.54 -8.74 -16.69
C LEU A 68 30.49 -7.63 -17.24
N PRO A 69 31.83 -7.74 -17.10
CA PRO A 69 32.71 -6.64 -17.53
C PRO A 69 32.73 -6.39 -19.04
N LYS A 70 32.41 -7.42 -19.84
CA LYS A 70 32.41 -7.32 -21.31
C LYS A 70 31.04 -7.22 -21.93
N MET A 71 30.01 -6.84 -21.14
CA MET A 71 28.68 -6.53 -21.67
C MET A 71 28.74 -5.32 -22.59
N SER A 72 27.95 -5.36 -23.67
CA SER A 72 27.83 -4.25 -24.63
C SER A 72 26.44 -3.63 -24.55
N PRO A 73 26.32 -2.34 -24.18
CA PRO A 73 25.05 -1.63 -24.18
C PRO A 73 24.35 -1.63 -25.54
N SER A 74 25.12 -1.58 -26.65
CA SER A 74 24.58 -1.60 -28.01
C SER A 74 23.88 -2.93 -28.34
N ARG A 75 24.45 -4.08 -27.88
CA ARG A 75 23.83 -5.39 -28.06
C ARG A 75 22.58 -5.54 -27.20
N ILE A 76 22.63 -5.10 -25.94
CA ILE A 76 21.46 -5.06 -25.05
C ILE A 76 20.35 -4.23 -25.69
N PHE A 77 20.66 -3.04 -26.18
CA PHE A 77 19.69 -2.16 -26.84
C PHE A 77 19.10 -2.78 -28.12
N ALA A 78 19.91 -3.47 -28.92
CA ALA A 78 19.43 -4.16 -30.12
C ALA A 78 18.42 -5.27 -29.79
N ILE A 79 18.69 -6.08 -28.74
CA ILE A 79 17.77 -7.12 -28.25
C ILE A 79 16.52 -6.48 -27.65
N SER A 80 16.67 -5.41 -26.86
CA SER A 80 15.55 -4.66 -26.27
C SER A 80 14.61 -4.13 -27.35
N LYS A 81 15.16 -3.52 -28.42
CA LYS A 81 14.38 -3.06 -29.57
C LYS A 81 13.64 -4.17 -30.30
N LEU A 82 14.27 -5.34 -30.42
CA LEU A 82 13.61 -6.54 -30.98
C LEU A 82 12.44 -6.97 -30.09
N SER A 83 12.68 -7.14 -28.79
CA SER A 83 11.67 -7.54 -27.82
C SER A 83 10.50 -6.55 -27.74
N PHE A 84 10.80 -5.26 -27.80
CA PHE A 84 9.78 -4.19 -27.87
C PHE A 84 8.87 -4.33 -29.09
N LYS A 85 9.45 -4.54 -30.29
CA LYS A 85 8.68 -4.74 -31.53
C LYS A 85 7.83 -6.00 -31.49
N GLU A 86 8.36 -7.10 -30.95
CA GLU A 86 7.64 -8.35 -30.78
C GLU A 86 6.47 -8.19 -29.80
N ALA A 87 6.70 -7.51 -28.69
CA ALA A 87 5.69 -7.26 -27.66
C ALA A 87 4.52 -6.41 -28.21
N ILE A 88 4.78 -5.34 -28.92
CA ILE A 88 3.73 -4.54 -29.56
C ILE A 88 2.91 -5.36 -30.57
N ARG A 89 3.58 -6.26 -31.32
CA ARG A 89 2.89 -7.16 -32.25
C ARG A 89 2.05 -8.22 -31.54
N SER A 90 2.34 -8.54 -30.28
CA SER A 90 1.69 -9.59 -29.49
C SER A 90 0.36 -9.19 -28.84
N ARG A 91 -0.42 -8.34 -29.49
CA ARG A 91 -1.79 -7.95 -29.08
C ARG A 91 -1.84 -7.04 -27.83
N VAL A 92 -0.77 -6.31 -27.49
CA VAL A 92 -0.81 -5.31 -26.39
C VAL A 92 -1.93 -4.29 -26.61
N LEU A 93 -2.23 -3.94 -27.86
CA LEU A 93 -3.35 -3.05 -28.22
C LEU A 93 -4.72 -3.63 -27.78
N VAL A 94 -4.86 -4.96 -27.73
CA VAL A 94 -6.09 -5.60 -27.20
C VAL A 94 -6.24 -5.31 -25.72
N VAL A 95 -5.16 -5.36 -24.95
CA VAL A 95 -5.18 -5.03 -23.51
C VAL A 95 -5.61 -3.58 -23.29
N VAL A 96 -5.09 -2.65 -24.11
CA VAL A 96 -5.51 -1.24 -24.07
C VAL A 96 -7.00 -1.13 -24.42
N GLY A 97 -7.48 -1.84 -25.44
CA GLY A 97 -8.89 -1.85 -25.82
C GLY A 97 -9.79 -2.41 -24.72
N VAL A 98 -9.40 -3.51 -24.08
CA VAL A 98 -10.11 -4.09 -22.93
C VAL A 98 -10.16 -3.09 -21.76
N PHE A 99 -9.06 -2.38 -21.49
CA PHE A 99 -9.03 -1.37 -20.44
C PHE A 99 -10.01 -0.23 -20.70
N VAL A 100 -10.02 0.31 -21.93
CA VAL A 100 -10.96 1.38 -22.32
C VAL A 100 -12.41 0.91 -22.15
N VAL A 101 -12.73 -0.29 -22.64
CA VAL A 101 -14.07 -0.88 -22.50
C VAL A 101 -14.42 -1.06 -21.03
N ALA A 102 -13.53 -1.63 -20.22
CA ALA A 102 -13.76 -1.83 -18.79
C ALA A 102 -14.03 -0.51 -18.05
N ILE A 103 -13.29 0.55 -18.36
CA ILE A 103 -13.52 1.89 -17.77
C ILE A 103 -14.86 2.48 -18.25
N MET A 104 -15.23 2.32 -19.51
CA MET A 104 -16.53 2.80 -19.99
C MET A 104 -17.69 2.16 -19.23
N PHE A 105 -17.60 0.86 -18.94
CA PHE A 105 -18.61 0.16 -18.14
C PHE A 105 -18.48 0.42 -16.64
N ALA A 106 -17.29 0.73 -16.13
CA ALA A 106 -17.07 1.01 -14.71
C ALA A 106 -17.98 2.13 -14.19
N GLY A 107 -18.23 3.17 -15.00
CA GLY A 107 -19.13 4.27 -14.65
C GLY A 107 -20.57 3.84 -14.35
N TRP A 108 -21.03 2.67 -14.82
CA TRP A 108 -22.36 2.13 -14.52
C TRP A 108 -22.45 1.44 -13.16
N PHE A 109 -21.31 0.98 -12.65
CA PHE A 109 -21.23 0.30 -11.34
C PHE A 109 -20.89 1.24 -10.20
N ILE A 110 -20.48 2.48 -10.50
CA ILE A 110 -20.19 3.49 -9.49
C ILE A 110 -21.51 4.06 -9.00
N ASP A 111 -21.84 3.80 -7.72
CA ASP A 111 -23.07 4.30 -7.12
C ASP A 111 -22.98 5.83 -6.89
N PRO A 112 -23.82 6.62 -7.59
CA PRO A 112 -23.84 8.08 -7.40
C PRO A 112 -24.39 8.51 -6.02
N LYS A 113 -25.01 7.61 -5.27
CA LYS A 113 -25.48 7.84 -3.90
C LYS A 113 -24.40 7.68 -2.84
N SER A 114 -23.23 7.14 -3.21
CA SER A 114 -22.12 6.96 -2.28
C SER A 114 -21.75 8.27 -1.57
N ASP A 115 -21.37 8.17 -0.31
CA ASP A 115 -20.90 9.30 0.50
C ASP A 115 -19.53 9.83 0.03
N ASN A 116 -18.77 9.02 -0.71
CA ASN A 116 -17.46 9.41 -1.23
C ASN A 116 -17.25 8.89 -2.67
N PRO A 117 -17.83 9.56 -3.69
CA PRO A 117 -17.71 9.13 -5.08
C PRO A 117 -16.27 9.12 -5.60
N ALA A 118 -15.45 10.11 -5.21
CA ALA A 118 -14.05 10.20 -5.63
C ALA A 118 -13.26 8.93 -5.28
N GLN A 119 -13.46 8.41 -4.08
CA GLN A 119 -12.84 7.16 -3.62
C GLN A 119 -13.22 5.98 -4.52
N LEU A 120 -14.48 5.85 -4.94
CA LEU A 120 -14.94 4.78 -5.83
C LEU A 120 -14.31 4.89 -7.23
N TYR A 121 -14.27 6.11 -7.80
CA TYR A 121 -13.64 6.33 -9.10
C TYR A 121 -12.15 5.95 -9.07
N ILE A 122 -11.42 6.43 -8.06
CA ILE A 122 -9.98 6.20 -7.92
C ILE A 122 -9.69 4.71 -7.69
N SER A 123 -10.38 4.06 -6.73
CA SER A 123 -10.15 2.65 -6.40
C SER A 123 -10.43 1.73 -7.59
N THR A 124 -11.54 1.95 -8.30
CA THR A 124 -11.92 1.16 -9.47
C THR A 124 -10.86 1.23 -10.56
N VAL A 125 -10.41 2.45 -10.87
CA VAL A 125 -9.42 2.67 -11.93
C VAL A 125 -8.06 2.08 -11.59
N LEU A 126 -7.58 2.30 -10.36
CA LEU A 126 -6.30 1.76 -9.91
C LEU A 126 -6.33 0.23 -9.84
N PHE A 127 -7.42 -0.36 -9.35
CA PHE A 127 -7.60 -1.81 -9.32
C PHE A 127 -7.57 -2.41 -10.74
N LEU A 128 -8.36 -1.86 -11.67
CA LEU A 128 -8.38 -2.32 -13.06
C LEU A 128 -7.01 -2.16 -13.73
N THR A 129 -6.35 -1.03 -13.52
CA THR A 129 -5.00 -0.79 -14.04
C THR A 129 -4.02 -1.83 -13.52
N ASN A 130 -3.98 -2.04 -12.20
CA ASN A 130 -3.05 -2.98 -11.57
C ASN A 130 -3.26 -4.40 -12.10
N MET A 131 -4.51 -4.88 -12.11
CA MET A 131 -4.86 -6.20 -12.61
C MET A 131 -4.45 -6.43 -14.06
N LEU A 132 -4.81 -5.50 -14.96
CA LEU A 132 -4.51 -5.65 -16.38
C LEU A 132 -3.02 -5.51 -16.68
N VAL A 133 -2.31 -4.65 -15.97
CA VAL A 133 -0.85 -4.46 -16.14
C VAL A 133 -0.08 -5.68 -15.66
N LEU A 134 -0.46 -6.28 -14.53
CA LEU A 134 0.18 -7.52 -14.03
C LEU A 134 -0.10 -8.71 -14.96
N LEU A 135 -1.34 -8.87 -15.44
CA LEU A 135 -1.68 -9.90 -16.42
C LEU A 135 -0.95 -9.70 -17.75
N MET A 136 -0.84 -8.46 -18.22
CA MET A 136 -0.05 -8.14 -19.41
C MET A 136 1.42 -8.52 -19.20
N GLY A 137 2.02 -8.13 -18.08
CA GLY A 137 3.39 -8.50 -17.71
C GLY A 137 3.61 -9.99 -17.68
N LEU A 138 2.67 -10.74 -17.08
CA LEU A 138 2.66 -12.21 -17.05
C LEU A 138 2.72 -12.81 -18.45
N PHE A 139 1.74 -12.50 -19.31
CA PHE A 139 1.67 -13.10 -20.64
C PHE A 139 2.81 -12.66 -21.57
N LEU A 140 3.26 -11.42 -21.43
CA LEU A 140 4.33 -10.88 -22.26
C LEU A 140 5.67 -11.55 -21.96
N SER A 141 5.97 -11.79 -20.68
CA SER A 141 7.26 -12.26 -20.22
C SER A 141 7.43 -13.79 -20.34
N THR A 142 6.39 -14.57 -20.02
CA THR A 142 6.48 -16.04 -19.91
C THR A 142 6.68 -16.75 -21.24
N PHE A 143 6.18 -16.19 -22.35
CA PHE A 143 6.38 -16.77 -23.69
C PHE A 143 7.63 -16.27 -24.41
N SER A 144 8.38 -15.36 -23.85
CA SER A 144 9.50 -14.68 -24.52
C SER A 144 10.55 -15.67 -25.07
N ILE A 145 11.20 -16.40 -24.21
CA ILE A 145 12.30 -17.32 -24.60
C ILE A 145 11.77 -18.64 -25.18
N PRO A 146 10.72 -19.30 -24.63
CA PRO A 146 10.16 -20.50 -25.24
C PRO A 146 9.73 -20.32 -26.69
N ARG A 147 9.14 -19.17 -27.03
CA ARG A 147 8.76 -18.83 -28.40
C ARG A 147 9.96 -18.68 -29.32
N ASP A 148 11.04 -18.06 -28.86
CA ASP A 148 12.27 -17.91 -29.64
C ASP A 148 12.92 -19.28 -29.95
N ILE A 149 12.84 -20.21 -29.01
CA ILE A 149 13.36 -21.56 -29.19
C ILE A 149 12.49 -22.32 -30.21
N THR A 150 11.17 -22.29 -30.06
CA THR A 150 10.26 -23.02 -30.97
C THR A 150 10.25 -22.46 -32.39
N SER A 151 10.40 -21.13 -32.54
CA SER A 151 10.49 -20.45 -33.83
C SER A 151 11.91 -20.43 -34.41
N LYS A 152 12.87 -21.05 -33.73
CA LYS A 152 14.29 -21.07 -34.12
C LYS A 152 14.98 -19.72 -34.24
N ILE A 153 14.35 -18.64 -33.75
CA ILE A 153 14.92 -17.28 -33.74
C ILE A 153 16.15 -17.23 -32.83
N ILE A 154 16.16 -18.04 -31.77
CA ILE A 154 17.27 -18.13 -30.83
C ILE A 154 18.59 -18.43 -31.53
N TYR A 155 18.59 -19.25 -32.61
CA TYR A 155 19.81 -19.58 -33.37
C TYR A 155 20.41 -18.37 -34.07
N THR A 156 19.58 -17.41 -34.54
CA THR A 156 20.08 -16.18 -35.16
C THR A 156 20.71 -15.23 -34.15
N ILE A 157 20.33 -15.36 -32.86
CA ILE A 157 20.90 -14.58 -31.77
C ILE A 157 22.19 -15.21 -31.29
N VAL A 158 22.21 -16.53 -31.10
CA VAL A 158 23.37 -17.28 -30.54
C VAL A 158 24.54 -17.40 -31.54
N THR A 159 24.27 -17.36 -32.86
CA THR A 159 25.35 -17.30 -33.90
C THR A 159 26.14 -15.99 -33.85
N LYS A 160 25.66 -14.97 -33.18
CA LYS A 160 26.36 -13.72 -32.91
C LYS A 160 27.06 -13.78 -31.54
N PRO A 161 28.11 -12.98 -31.28
CA PRO A 161 28.81 -12.99 -29.99
C PRO A 161 28.00 -12.27 -28.91
N VAL A 162 26.79 -12.81 -28.59
CA VAL A 162 25.89 -12.30 -27.58
C VAL A 162 26.01 -13.14 -26.32
N ARG A 163 26.01 -12.48 -25.14
CA ARG A 163 26.15 -13.14 -23.84
C ARG A 163 24.79 -13.43 -23.23
N PRO A 164 24.68 -14.50 -22.38
CA PRO A 164 23.42 -14.80 -21.67
C PRO A 164 22.87 -13.63 -20.86
N THR A 165 23.74 -12.84 -20.22
CA THR A 165 23.36 -11.61 -19.50
C THR A 165 22.72 -10.57 -20.42
N GLU A 166 23.25 -10.38 -21.63
CA GLU A 166 22.72 -9.42 -22.61
C GLU A 166 21.35 -9.87 -23.16
N ILE A 167 21.15 -11.18 -23.31
CA ILE A 167 19.85 -11.74 -23.74
C ILE A 167 18.79 -11.46 -22.69
N PHE A 168 19.05 -11.81 -21.41
CA PHE A 168 18.10 -11.58 -20.34
C PHE A 168 17.78 -10.09 -20.17
N LEU A 169 18.80 -9.23 -20.06
CA LEU A 169 18.63 -7.79 -19.88
C LEU A 169 17.89 -7.15 -21.06
N GLY A 170 18.27 -7.53 -22.28
CA GLY A 170 17.59 -7.01 -23.48
C GLY A 170 16.11 -7.40 -23.55
N ARG A 171 15.77 -8.65 -23.15
CA ARG A 171 14.38 -9.10 -23.08
C ARG A 171 13.59 -8.34 -22.04
N VAL A 172 14.09 -8.26 -20.80
CA VAL A 172 13.44 -7.53 -19.70
C VAL A 172 13.24 -6.07 -20.07
N LEU A 173 14.30 -5.36 -20.52
CA LEU A 173 14.21 -3.93 -20.86
C LEU A 173 13.23 -3.65 -22.01
N GLY A 174 13.18 -4.53 -23.02
CA GLY A 174 12.24 -4.38 -24.12
C GLY A 174 10.77 -4.51 -23.68
N MET A 175 10.48 -5.44 -22.79
CA MET A 175 9.15 -5.65 -22.26
C MET A 175 8.76 -4.57 -21.24
N VAL A 176 9.69 -4.17 -20.38
CA VAL A 176 9.48 -3.05 -19.45
C VAL A 176 9.19 -1.77 -20.24
N ALA A 177 9.86 -1.51 -21.37
CA ALA A 177 9.57 -0.35 -22.21
C ALA A 177 8.13 -0.36 -22.76
N VAL A 178 7.64 -1.53 -23.23
CA VAL A 178 6.22 -1.67 -23.66
C VAL A 178 5.29 -1.46 -22.48
N GLY A 179 5.58 -2.09 -21.34
CA GLY A 179 4.80 -1.93 -20.12
C GLY A 179 4.75 -0.47 -19.64
N THR A 180 5.87 0.24 -19.69
CA THR A 180 5.94 1.67 -19.33
C THR A 180 5.02 2.51 -20.24
N LEU A 181 5.05 2.25 -21.55
CA LEU A 181 4.15 2.94 -22.48
C LEU A 181 2.67 2.64 -22.14
N THR A 182 2.35 1.39 -21.85
CA THR A 182 0.98 0.98 -21.50
C THR A 182 0.52 1.61 -20.18
N VAL A 183 1.35 1.58 -19.15
CA VAL A 183 1.06 2.22 -17.85
C VAL A 183 0.86 3.72 -18.01
N ALA A 184 1.68 4.40 -18.83
CA ALA A 184 1.51 5.82 -19.11
C ALA A 184 0.18 6.13 -19.82
N ILE A 185 -0.21 5.32 -20.82
CA ILE A 185 -1.51 5.45 -21.50
C ILE A 185 -2.65 5.24 -20.51
N PHE A 186 -2.58 4.19 -19.68
CA PHE A 186 -3.59 3.91 -18.66
C PHE A 186 -3.68 5.07 -17.65
N GLY A 187 -2.53 5.63 -17.22
CA GLY A 187 -2.50 6.78 -16.33
C GLY A 187 -3.25 7.99 -16.87
N VAL A 188 -3.01 8.34 -18.13
CA VAL A 188 -3.70 9.46 -18.78
C VAL A 188 -5.21 9.19 -18.91
N ILE A 189 -5.60 8.01 -19.40
CA ILE A 189 -7.02 7.64 -19.52
C ILE A 189 -7.71 7.68 -18.16
N SER A 190 -7.07 7.12 -17.14
CA SER A 190 -7.55 7.06 -15.77
C SER A 190 -7.75 8.44 -15.17
N TYR A 191 -6.77 9.32 -15.33
CA TYR A 191 -6.85 10.70 -14.85
C TYR A 191 -8.02 11.47 -15.50
N VAL A 192 -8.14 11.35 -16.82
CA VAL A 192 -9.25 11.98 -17.57
C VAL A 192 -10.60 11.42 -17.13
N PHE A 193 -10.70 10.11 -16.90
CA PHE A 193 -11.93 9.46 -16.45
C PHE A 193 -12.34 9.95 -15.06
N ILE A 194 -11.42 10.01 -14.10
CA ILE A 194 -11.68 10.47 -12.72
C ILE A 194 -12.11 11.93 -12.75
N THR A 195 -11.31 12.82 -13.35
CA THR A 195 -11.56 14.25 -13.35
C THR A 195 -12.88 14.62 -14.04
N ARG A 196 -13.19 13.98 -15.19
CA ARG A 196 -14.47 14.20 -15.87
C ARG A 196 -15.66 13.57 -15.15
N GLY A 197 -15.45 12.41 -14.53
CA GLY A 197 -16.50 11.71 -13.79
C GLY A 197 -16.97 12.46 -12.56
N LEU A 198 -16.06 13.15 -11.89
CA LEU A 198 -16.35 13.95 -10.69
C LEU A 198 -16.86 15.34 -11.00
N ARG A 199 -16.37 15.96 -12.07
CA ARG A 199 -16.65 17.36 -12.43
C ARG A 199 -18.15 17.65 -12.55
N HIS A 200 -18.62 18.62 -11.76
CA HIS A 200 -19.99 19.12 -11.81
C HIS A 200 -20.12 20.51 -11.19
N THR A 201 -21.25 21.16 -11.43
CA THR A 201 -21.64 22.43 -10.84
C THR A 201 -23.09 22.34 -10.38
N HIS A 202 -23.50 23.26 -9.53
CA HIS A 202 -24.89 23.42 -9.09
C HIS A 202 -25.41 24.80 -9.49
N GLU A 203 -26.72 24.93 -9.54
CA GLU A 203 -27.40 26.23 -9.57
C GLU A 203 -27.85 26.60 -8.16
N VAL A 204 -28.11 27.88 -7.91
CA VAL A 204 -28.66 28.34 -6.62
C VAL A 204 -30.15 28.16 -6.65
N GLU A 205 -30.68 27.40 -5.70
CA GLU A 205 -32.14 27.20 -5.52
C GLU A 205 -32.72 28.19 -4.50
N ILE A 206 -32.05 28.37 -3.37
CA ILE A 206 -32.43 29.32 -2.32
C ILE A 206 -31.34 30.36 -2.17
N VAL A 207 -31.69 31.63 -2.36
CA VAL A 207 -30.79 32.77 -2.15
C VAL A 207 -30.69 33.03 -0.64
N PRO A 208 -29.48 33.15 -0.06
CA PRO A 208 -29.32 33.37 1.37
C PRO A 208 -29.87 34.75 1.80
N THR A 209 -30.46 34.79 3.00
CA THR A 209 -30.92 36.01 3.70
C THR A 209 -30.28 36.05 5.09
N GLU A 210 -30.47 37.13 5.86
CA GLU A 210 -29.91 37.25 7.22
C GLU A 210 -30.32 36.10 8.16
N SER A 211 -31.47 35.47 7.91
CA SER A 211 -32.02 34.38 8.75
C SER A 211 -32.07 33.00 8.07
N VAL A 212 -31.80 32.91 6.77
CA VAL A 212 -31.89 31.64 6.00
C VAL A 212 -30.63 31.45 5.19
N ALA A 213 -29.97 30.29 5.38
CA ALA A 213 -28.84 29.89 4.56
C ALA A 213 -29.28 29.66 3.11
N GLY A 214 -28.40 29.97 2.16
CA GLY A 214 -28.62 29.63 0.75
C GLY A 214 -28.50 28.13 0.54
N GLN A 215 -29.20 27.64 -0.48
CA GLN A 215 -29.14 26.22 -0.87
C GLN A 215 -28.96 26.10 -2.37
N THR A 216 -28.17 25.12 -2.77
CA THR A 216 -27.99 24.75 -4.18
C THR A 216 -29.02 23.72 -4.63
N THR A 217 -29.25 23.64 -5.94
CA THR A 217 -30.07 22.59 -6.56
C THR A 217 -29.54 21.20 -6.26
N ASN A 218 -30.45 20.22 -6.17
CA ASN A 218 -30.06 18.83 -6.05
C ASN A 218 -29.50 18.31 -7.37
N TYR A 219 -28.24 17.90 -7.36
CA TYR A 219 -27.57 17.26 -8.48
C TYR A 219 -26.89 15.96 -8.03
N ARG A 220 -27.07 14.87 -8.76
CA ARG A 220 -26.53 13.55 -8.41
C ARG A 220 -26.77 13.14 -6.94
N PHE A 221 -27.98 13.36 -6.46
CA PHE A 221 -28.46 13.01 -5.11
C PHE A 221 -27.75 13.76 -3.97
N HIS A 222 -27.32 15.01 -4.19
CA HIS A 222 -26.85 15.90 -3.14
C HIS A 222 -27.11 17.37 -3.48
N SER A 223 -27.17 18.18 -2.47
CA SER A 223 -27.24 19.65 -2.50
C SER A 223 -26.35 20.20 -1.39
N HIS A 224 -25.98 21.44 -1.49
CA HIS A 224 -25.14 22.14 -0.52
C HIS A 224 -25.86 23.32 0.08
N THR A 225 -25.52 23.61 1.35
CA THR A 225 -25.90 24.85 2.00
C THR A 225 -24.73 25.83 2.03
N PHE A 226 -24.99 27.14 1.99
CA PHE A 226 -23.96 28.16 2.01
C PHE A 226 -24.45 29.45 2.63
N THR A 227 -23.50 30.26 3.11
CA THR A 227 -23.71 31.65 3.55
C THR A 227 -22.74 32.54 2.77
N LEU A 228 -23.12 33.78 2.55
CA LEU A 228 -22.26 34.76 1.87
C LEU A 228 -21.67 35.71 2.90
N ASP A 229 -20.46 36.14 2.68
CA ASP A 229 -19.82 37.23 3.43
C ASP A 229 -20.27 38.60 2.90
N ASP A 230 -19.82 39.67 3.55
CA ASP A 230 -20.15 41.06 3.16
C ASP A 230 -19.66 41.42 1.75
N ARG A 231 -18.78 40.63 1.16
CA ARG A 231 -18.26 40.79 -0.20
C ARG A 231 -19.03 39.96 -1.24
N GLY A 232 -20.05 39.23 -0.81
CA GLY A 232 -20.84 38.37 -1.67
C GLY A 232 -20.11 37.07 -2.08
N GLN A 233 -19.12 36.63 -1.30
CA GLN A 233 -18.42 35.38 -1.49
C GLN A 233 -18.79 34.41 -0.36
N GLY A 234 -18.85 33.13 -0.69
CA GLY A 234 -19.14 32.08 0.28
C GLY A 234 -18.55 30.74 -0.16
N VAL A 235 -18.46 29.83 0.77
CA VAL A 235 -18.06 28.44 0.52
C VAL A 235 -19.19 27.56 1.03
N THR A 236 -19.56 26.56 0.25
CA THR A 236 -20.61 25.62 0.66
C THR A 236 -20.11 24.68 1.75
N ASP A 237 -21.04 24.04 2.44
CA ASP A 237 -20.76 22.94 3.34
C ASP A 237 -20.10 21.76 2.59
N LEU A 238 -19.45 20.89 3.35
CA LEU A 238 -18.79 19.69 2.81
C LEU A 238 -19.81 18.56 2.68
N VAL A 239 -20.20 18.24 1.46
CA VAL A 239 -21.11 17.11 1.17
C VAL A 239 -20.42 16.17 0.17
N LYS A 240 -20.48 14.87 0.41
CA LYS A 240 -19.84 13.83 -0.44
C LYS A 240 -18.34 14.08 -0.73
N GLY A 241 -17.64 14.66 0.24
CA GLY A 241 -16.19 14.89 0.16
C GLY A 241 -15.78 16.15 -0.60
N HIS A 242 -16.71 16.99 -1.07
CA HIS A 242 -16.40 18.21 -1.81
C HIS A 242 -17.26 19.40 -1.39
N ARG A 243 -16.89 20.58 -1.86
CA ARG A 243 -17.56 21.86 -1.68
C ARG A 243 -17.40 22.73 -2.92
N HIS A 244 -18.17 23.80 -2.98
CA HIS A 244 -18.13 24.79 -4.05
C HIS A 244 -17.87 26.19 -3.50
N ILE A 245 -17.28 27.05 -4.31
CA ILE A 245 -17.20 28.48 -4.03
C ILE A 245 -18.42 29.12 -4.69
N VAL A 246 -19.10 30.00 -3.97
CA VAL A 246 -20.24 30.78 -4.45
C VAL A 246 -19.81 32.23 -4.50
N GLU A 247 -19.97 32.86 -5.64
CA GLU A 247 -19.59 34.25 -5.85
C GLU A 247 -20.78 35.03 -6.44
N LYS A 248 -21.00 36.25 -5.95
CA LYS A 248 -21.99 37.16 -6.50
C LYS A 248 -21.37 37.97 -7.63
N VAL A 249 -21.82 37.72 -8.86
CA VAL A 249 -21.40 38.45 -10.07
C VAL A 249 -22.58 39.25 -10.60
N GLY A 250 -22.60 40.55 -10.29
CA GLY A 250 -23.77 41.40 -10.52
C GLY A 250 -24.96 40.98 -9.65
N ASP A 251 -26.11 40.70 -10.27
CA ASP A 251 -27.31 40.22 -9.57
C ASP A 251 -27.45 38.70 -9.51
N LYS A 252 -26.46 37.95 -10.05
CA LYS A 252 -26.49 36.48 -10.08
C LYS A 252 -25.46 35.90 -9.13
N LEU A 253 -25.84 34.80 -8.48
CA LEU A 253 -24.92 33.96 -7.74
C LEU A 253 -24.42 32.85 -8.67
N ILE A 254 -23.11 32.71 -8.76
CA ILE A 254 -22.44 31.70 -9.57
C ILE A 254 -21.76 30.69 -8.62
N VAL A 255 -22.05 29.41 -8.82
CA VAL A 255 -21.43 28.31 -8.08
C VAL A 255 -20.28 27.78 -8.93
N SER A 256 -19.07 27.72 -8.37
CA SER A 256 -17.87 27.18 -9.04
C SER A 256 -17.97 25.69 -9.28
N GLU A 257 -17.02 25.13 -10.02
CA GLU A 257 -16.77 23.69 -10.01
C GLU A 257 -16.38 23.22 -8.60
N GLN A 258 -16.55 21.92 -8.33
CA GLN A 258 -16.23 21.33 -7.03
C GLN A 258 -14.73 21.48 -6.69
N ILE A 259 -14.45 21.58 -5.40
CA ILE A 259 -13.13 21.59 -4.81
C ILE A 259 -13.09 20.62 -3.62
N GLY A 260 -11.95 19.95 -3.43
CA GLY A 260 -11.73 19.07 -2.29
C GLY A 260 -11.95 17.57 -2.53
N ASP A 261 -12.45 17.16 -3.70
CA ASP A 261 -12.66 15.73 -4.04
C ASP A 261 -11.34 14.97 -4.21
N LEU A 262 -10.36 15.64 -4.84
CA LEU A 262 -9.07 15.07 -5.20
C LEU A 262 -8.00 15.65 -4.28
N GLU A 263 -7.88 15.06 -3.11
CA GLU A 263 -6.95 15.48 -2.08
C GLU A 263 -5.67 14.62 -2.10
N ALA A 264 -4.55 15.22 -1.68
CA ALA A 264 -3.31 14.54 -1.35
C ALA A 264 -2.85 15.06 0.03
N ARG A 265 -3.54 14.59 1.07
CA ARG A 265 -3.29 14.95 2.46
C ARG A 265 -1.89 14.51 2.86
N ASN A 266 -1.15 15.40 3.50
CA ASN A 266 0.18 15.10 4.00
C ASN A 266 0.09 14.91 5.52
N PRO A 267 -0.10 13.67 6.00
CA PRO A 267 -0.25 13.40 7.42
C PRO A 267 1.10 13.49 8.14
N ILE A 268 1.08 14.11 9.32
CA ILE A 268 2.18 14.04 10.28
C ILE A 268 1.68 13.19 11.44
N TYR A 269 2.31 12.03 11.64
CA TYR A 269 1.94 11.09 12.68
C TYR A 269 2.70 11.35 13.97
N GLY A 270 1.97 11.29 15.08
CA GLY A 270 2.56 11.30 16.42
C GLY A 270 2.92 9.89 16.89
N LYS A 271 3.78 9.80 17.88
CA LYS A 271 4.07 8.55 18.58
C LYS A 271 3.01 8.33 19.65
N LEU A 272 2.26 7.21 19.54
CA LEU A 272 1.19 6.88 20.45
C LEU A 272 1.71 6.16 21.70
N ARG A 273 1.24 6.60 22.88
CA ARG A 273 1.34 5.90 24.16
C ARG A 273 0.04 5.99 24.93
N PHE A 274 -0.16 5.12 25.90
CA PHE A 274 -1.38 5.08 26.70
C PHE A 274 -1.05 5.26 28.18
N THR A 275 -2.03 5.77 28.93
CA THR A 275 -2.01 5.75 30.39
C THR A 275 -3.19 4.92 30.92
N GLY A 276 -2.99 4.27 32.07
CA GLY A 276 -4.00 3.48 32.76
C GLY A 276 -5.01 4.34 33.52
N ARG A 277 -5.90 3.66 34.29
CA ARG A 277 -6.90 4.31 35.16
C ARG A 277 -6.30 5.17 36.26
N ASP A 278 -5.09 4.87 36.66
CA ASP A 278 -4.30 5.55 37.68
C ASP A 278 -3.48 6.73 37.13
N GLY A 279 -3.44 6.89 35.80
CA GLY A 279 -2.64 7.87 35.09
C GLY A 279 -1.19 7.44 34.85
N GLU A 280 -0.79 6.25 35.26
CA GLU A 280 0.54 5.68 35.00
C GLU A 280 0.63 5.15 33.57
N ASP A 281 1.85 5.02 33.04
CA ASP A 281 2.09 4.48 31.71
C ASP A 281 1.56 3.05 31.58
N SER A 282 0.86 2.76 30.48
CA SER A 282 0.18 1.51 30.20
C SER A 282 0.30 1.15 28.72
N GLU A 283 0.12 -0.12 28.39
CA GLU A 283 0.00 -0.58 27.00
C GLU A 283 -1.39 -0.33 26.40
N GLY A 284 -2.31 0.26 27.18
CA GLY A 284 -3.72 0.38 26.80
C GLY A 284 -4.50 -0.91 27.08
N ILE A 285 -5.83 -0.82 27.03
CA ILE A 285 -6.72 -1.95 27.33
C ILE A 285 -6.99 -2.72 26.04
N ASN A 286 -6.88 -4.05 26.07
CA ASN A 286 -7.32 -4.91 24.98
C ASN A 286 -8.75 -5.38 25.27
N VAL A 287 -9.70 -4.96 24.42
CA VAL A 287 -11.14 -5.23 24.62
C VAL A 287 -11.64 -6.06 23.44
N GLY A 288 -11.26 -7.32 23.36
CA GLY A 288 -11.75 -8.25 22.35
C GLY A 288 -10.64 -9.00 21.62
N SER A 289 -11.00 -10.09 20.95
CA SER A 289 -10.07 -11.02 20.31
C SER A 289 -9.76 -10.70 18.85
N ILE A 290 -10.35 -9.64 18.26
CA ILE A 290 -10.37 -9.45 16.80
C ILE A 290 -9.29 -8.47 16.33
N SER A 291 -8.74 -7.63 17.21
CA SER A 291 -7.84 -6.53 16.78
C SER A 291 -6.78 -6.26 17.85
N GLU A 292 -5.70 -7.01 17.84
CA GLU A 292 -4.59 -6.80 18.79
C GLU A 292 -3.86 -5.45 18.60
N TYR A 293 -3.93 -4.85 17.42
CA TYR A 293 -3.33 -3.55 17.12
C TYR A 293 -4.11 -2.34 17.65
N LEU A 294 -5.41 -2.52 17.97
CA LEU A 294 -6.22 -1.48 18.59
C LEU A 294 -6.12 -1.60 20.12
N LYS A 295 -5.76 -0.49 20.73
CA LYS A 295 -5.79 -0.36 22.19
C LYS A 295 -6.86 0.65 22.58
N TYR A 296 -7.46 0.44 23.73
CA TYR A 296 -8.64 1.17 24.18
C TYR A 296 -8.37 1.99 25.42
N VAL A 297 -9.04 3.13 25.49
CA VAL A 297 -9.09 4.05 26.61
C VAL A 297 -10.46 3.94 27.26
N GLU A 298 -10.50 3.70 28.58
CA GLU A 298 -11.74 3.55 29.32
C GLU A 298 -12.37 4.89 29.69
N GLY A 299 -13.71 4.98 29.53
CA GLY A 299 -14.47 6.17 29.83
C GLY A 299 -14.66 6.44 31.33
N ASP A 300 -14.76 7.71 31.68
CA ASP A 300 -14.93 8.21 33.06
C ASP A 300 -13.78 7.81 34.00
N THR A 301 -12.55 7.72 33.44
CA THR A 301 -11.31 7.43 34.18
C THR A 301 -10.18 8.38 33.79
N LEU A 302 -9.00 8.26 34.43
CA LEU A 302 -7.81 9.01 34.05
C LEU A 302 -7.09 8.40 32.83
N SER A 303 -7.56 7.25 32.35
CA SER A 303 -7.01 6.59 31.17
C SER A 303 -7.02 7.52 29.96
N SER A 304 -5.92 7.57 29.25
CA SER A 304 -5.78 8.45 28.08
C SER A 304 -4.87 7.85 27.01
N ALA A 305 -5.10 8.24 25.77
CA ALA A 305 -4.19 8.03 24.66
C ALA A 305 -3.46 9.35 24.37
N ILE A 306 -2.16 9.28 24.25
CA ILE A 306 -1.29 10.44 24.12
C ILE A 306 -0.48 10.29 22.83
N TYR A 307 -0.72 11.21 21.91
CA TYR A 307 0.03 11.32 20.66
C TYR A 307 1.11 12.40 20.83
N THR A 308 2.36 11.99 20.84
CA THR A 308 3.51 12.88 20.92
C THR A 308 3.99 13.25 19.53
N PHE A 309 3.94 14.53 19.21
CA PHE A 309 4.43 15.08 17.95
C PHE A 309 5.78 15.76 18.18
N THR A 310 6.70 15.58 17.25
CA THR A 310 8.06 16.15 17.34
C THR A 310 8.44 16.89 16.07
N ASN A 311 9.19 17.98 16.21
CA ASN A 311 9.71 18.77 15.10
C ASN A 311 8.63 19.24 14.11
N VAL A 312 7.46 19.65 14.60
CA VAL A 312 6.36 20.16 13.78
C VAL A 312 6.60 21.63 13.44
N PRO A 313 6.86 21.97 12.16
CA PRO A 313 7.16 23.35 11.79
C PRO A 313 5.90 24.24 11.86
N ARG A 314 6.08 25.47 12.36
CA ARG A 314 4.98 26.45 12.48
C ARG A 314 4.38 26.85 11.13
N ASP A 315 5.16 26.87 10.07
CA ASP A 315 4.76 27.29 8.71
C ASP A 315 3.80 26.31 8.03
N LEU A 316 3.62 25.11 8.59
CA LEU A 316 2.63 24.14 8.10
C LEU A 316 1.19 24.54 8.45
N PHE A 317 0.99 25.45 9.40
CA PHE A 317 -0.32 25.88 9.89
C PHE A 317 -0.44 27.40 9.81
N SER A 318 -1.44 27.88 9.05
CA SER A 318 -1.63 29.33 8.86
C SER A 318 -2.36 29.97 10.04
N ASN A 319 -3.56 29.47 10.39
CA ASN A 319 -4.44 30.06 11.40
C ASN A 319 -4.94 29.06 12.45
N ALA A 320 -4.82 27.76 12.18
CA ALA A 320 -5.34 26.71 13.03
C ALA A 320 -4.51 25.43 12.89
N VAL A 321 -4.37 24.68 13.99
CA VAL A 321 -3.88 23.30 13.96
C VAL A 321 -5.05 22.41 13.58
N THR A 322 -4.92 21.74 12.45
CA THR A 322 -5.92 20.79 11.97
C THR A 322 -5.39 19.37 12.10
N PHE A 323 -6.21 18.50 12.67
CA PHE A 323 -5.92 17.07 12.73
C PHE A 323 -7.16 16.27 12.32
N GLU A 324 -6.92 15.07 11.86
CA GLU A 324 -7.92 14.09 11.47
C GLU A 324 -7.76 12.86 12.34
N MET A 325 -8.88 12.25 12.73
CA MET A 325 -8.88 11.04 13.54
C MET A 325 -10.00 10.09 13.09
N THR A 326 -9.73 8.78 13.16
CA THR A 326 -10.69 7.72 12.91
C THR A 326 -10.68 6.81 14.13
N LEU A 327 -11.62 7.01 15.04
CA LEU A 327 -11.67 6.28 16.30
C LEU A 327 -12.74 5.21 16.26
N ASP A 328 -12.48 4.07 16.94
CA ASP A 328 -13.47 3.04 17.20
C ASP A 328 -14.07 3.22 18.58
N ALA A 329 -15.30 2.73 18.76
CA ALA A 329 -15.97 2.72 20.04
C ALA A 329 -16.37 1.29 20.42
N PHE A 330 -15.93 0.83 21.59
CA PHE A 330 -16.41 -0.43 22.16
C PHE A 330 -17.38 -0.16 23.30
N ARG A 331 -18.55 -0.78 23.25
CA ARG A 331 -19.63 -0.61 24.22
C ARG A 331 -19.81 -1.89 25.03
N THR A 332 -19.77 -1.77 26.34
CA THR A 332 -19.95 -2.92 27.25
C THR A 332 -21.40 -3.37 27.38
N TYR A 333 -22.36 -2.55 26.99
CA TYR A 333 -23.78 -2.92 27.01
C TYR A 333 -24.42 -2.61 25.65
N LYS A 334 -25.39 -3.41 25.26
CA LYS A 334 -26.19 -3.21 24.06
C LYS A 334 -27.16 -2.05 24.27
N GLY A 335 -26.66 -0.83 24.25
CA GLY A 335 -27.46 0.37 24.15
C GLY A 335 -27.81 0.71 22.70
N ASP A 336 -28.24 1.92 22.46
CA ASP A 336 -28.46 2.43 21.11
C ASP A 336 -27.10 2.56 20.39
N ILE A 337 -26.86 1.67 19.42
CA ILE A 337 -25.62 1.65 18.61
C ILE A 337 -25.43 2.96 17.83
N VAL A 338 -26.53 3.67 17.58
CA VAL A 338 -26.53 4.94 16.82
C VAL A 338 -26.04 6.10 17.69
N THR A 339 -26.11 5.99 19.02
CA THR A 339 -25.67 7.05 19.92
C THR A 339 -24.14 7.18 19.89
N PRO A 340 -23.59 8.33 19.50
CA PRO A 340 -22.14 8.53 19.45
C PRO A 340 -21.54 8.54 20.86
N VAL A 341 -20.32 7.97 21.01
CA VAL A 341 -19.57 7.96 22.28
C VAL A 341 -18.85 9.29 22.47
N GLY A 342 -18.95 9.84 23.68
CA GLY A 342 -18.30 11.09 24.06
C GLY A 342 -16.81 10.93 24.31
N GLY A 343 -16.05 11.89 23.82
CA GLY A 343 -14.62 12.02 24.08
C GLY A 343 -14.25 13.49 24.36
N LEU A 344 -13.06 13.69 24.86
CA LEU A 344 -12.45 15.00 24.96
C LEU A 344 -11.00 14.93 24.50
N PHE A 345 -10.50 16.02 23.93
CA PHE A 345 -9.07 16.17 23.64
C PHE A 345 -8.55 17.50 24.16
N PHE A 346 -7.24 17.59 24.36
CA PHE A 346 -6.53 18.82 24.70
C PHE A 346 -5.07 18.71 24.30
N PHE A 347 -4.42 19.86 24.13
CA PHE A 347 -2.99 19.91 23.86
C PHE A 347 -2.21 20.17 25.16
N ARG A 348 -1.03 19.60 25.22
CA ARG A 348 -0.12 19.71 26.36
C ARG A 348 1.31 19.91 25.89
N SER A 349 2.06 20.75 26.62
CA SER A 349 3.51 20.89 26.41
C SER A 349 4.25 19.60 26.79
N MET A 350 5.43 19.38 26.22
CA MET A 350 6.24 18.17 26.48
C MET A 350 6.64 17.98 27.95
N ASP A 351 6.78 19.07 28.70
CA ASP A 351 7.07 19.05 30.13
C ASP A 351 5.81 18.90 31.02
N GLY A 352 4.62 18.89 30.39
CA GLY A 352 3.34 18.75 31.06
C GLY A 352 2.90 19.97 31.88
N THR A 353 3.61 21.10 31.81
CA THR A 353 3.32 22.30 32.63
C THR A 353 2.19 23.16 32.08
N VAL A 354 1.99 23.15 30.76
CA VAL A 354 0.95 23.94 30.08
C VAL A 354 -0.06 22.99 29.43
N GLU A 355 -1.34 23.15 29.80
CA GLU A 355 -2.45 22.43 29.18
C GLU A 355 -3.49 23.44 28.66
N THR A 356 -4.09 23.11 27.49
CA THR A 356 -5.21 23.88 26.96
C THR A 356 -6.52 23.51 27.64
N GLU A 357 -7.55 24.32 27.42
CA GLU A 357 -8.92 23.95 27.72
C GLU A 357 -9.28 22.61 27.03
N ARG A 358 -10.32 21.96 27.54
CA ARG A 358 -10.75 20.63 27.08
C ARG A 358 -11.81 20.76 26.02
N PHE A 359 -11.56 20.16 24.84
CA PHE A 359 -12.45 20.21 23.68
C PHE A 359 -13.29 18.94 23.65
N PRO A 360 -14.62 18.99 23.90
CA PRO A 360 -15.48 17.83 23.80
C PRO A 360 -15.74 17.48 22.32
N PHE A 361 -15.85 16.18 22.04
CA PHE A 361 -16.24 15.68 20.74
C PHE A 361 -17.07 14.40 20.87
N LYS A 362 -17.69 13.97 19.76
CA LYS A 362 -18.50 12.76 19.70
C LYS A 362 -17.98 11.86 18.59
N VAL A 363 -17.73 10.59 18.91
CA VAL A 363 -17.23 9.58 17.99
C VAL A 363 -18.37 8.80 17.36
N LYS A 364 -18.36 8.71 16.03
CA LYS A 364 -19.09 7.72 15.26
C LYS A 364 -18.06 6.75 14.68
N GLU A 365 -18.25 5.45 14.92
CA GLU A 365 -17.31 4.40 14.51
C GLU A 365 -16.97 4.45 13.02
N GLY A 366 -15.69 4.33 12.70
CA GLY A 366 -15.20 4.22 11.34
C GLY A 366 -15.32 5.47 10.47
N LEU A 367 -15.81 6.59 11.02
CA LEU A 367 -15.87 7.86 10.30
C LEU A 367 -14.63 8.69 10.58
N LEU A 368 -14.11 9.30 9.51
CA LEU A 368 -13.04 10.28 9.62
C LEU A 368 -13.61 11.58 10.19
N ASP A 369 -13.14 11.97 11.35
CA ASP A 369 -13.51 13.23 12.02
C ASP A 369 -12.37 14.24 11.91
N ARG A 370 -12.66 15.44 11.41
CA ARG A 370 -11.69 16.53 11.25
C ARG A 370 -11.94 17.59 12.32
N LYS A 371 -10.90 17.91 13.09
CA LYS A 371 -10.90 18.98 14.07
C LYS A 371 -9.91 20.06 13.67
N SER A 372 -10.33 21.29 13.81
CA SER A 372 -9.50 22.47 13.56
C SER A 372 -9.56 23.39 14.78
N VAL A 373 -8.42 23.66 15.36
CA VAL A 373 -8.30 24.43 16.61
C VAL A 373 -7.43 25.65 16.34
N SER A 374 -7.93 26.83 16.71
CA SER A 374 -7.20 28.10 16.54
C SER A 374 -5.81 28.06 17.19
N LEU A 375 -4.84 28.77 16.62
CA LEU A 375 -3.53 28.96 17.24
C LEU A 375 -3.58 29.77 18.54
N ASN A 376 -4.64 30.59 18.72
CA ASN A 376 -4.89 31.31 19.96
C ASN A 376 -5.86 30.49 20.79
N LEU A 377 -5.42 30.01 21.91
CA LEU A 377 -6.07 29.05 22.79
C LEU A 377 -6.28 29.65 24.18
N LYS A 378 -6.96 28.89 25.04
CA LYS A 378 -7.06 29.20 26.47
C LYS A 378 -6.52 28.04 27.28
N SER A 379 -5.84 28.37 28.37
CA SER A 379 -5.51 27.40 29.40
C SER A 379 -6.76 26.94 30.17
N VAL A 380 -6.64 25.85 30.91
CA VAL A 380 -7.66 25.41 31.89
C VAL A 380 -8.06 26.55 32.84
N ASP A 381 -7.12 27.42 33.20
CA ASP A 381 -7.33 28.58 34.10
C ASP A 381 -7.86 29.82 33.35
N GLY A 382 -8.18 29.73 32.06
CA GLY A 382 -8.72 30.83 31.25
C GLY A 382 -7.67 31.84 30.75
N LYS A 383 -6.36 31.61 30.95
CA LYS A 383 -5.29 32.45 30.40
C LYS A 383 -5.18 32.22 28.89
N GLU A 384 -4.99 33.29 28.13
CA GLU A 384 -4.71 33.20 26.70
C GLU A 384 -3.34 32.55 26.46
N LEU A 385 -3.29 31.58 25.53
CA LEU A 385 -2.11 30.83 25.12
C LEU A 385 -1.94 30.93 23.61
N SER A 386 -0.68 31.04 23.18
CA SER A 386 -0.27 30.83 21.78
C SER A 386 0.22 29.40 21.60
N PHE A 387 -0.31 28.69 20.60
CA PHE A 387 0.04 27.28 20.39
C PHE A 387 1.55 27.08 20.23
N PHE A 388 2.19 27.83 19.35
CA PHE A 388 3.61 27.67 19.06
C PHE A 388 4.56 28.43 20.00
N ASP A 389 4.06 29.36 20.80
CA ASP A 389 4.93 30.10 21.73
C ASP A 389 4.86 29.52 23.15
N ASP A 390 3.69 28.98 23.58
CA ASP A 390 3.49 28.48 24.94
C ASP A 390 3.44 26.94 25.04
N ILE A 391 2.85 26.26 24.03
CA ILE A 391 2.64 24.79 24.08
C ILE A 391 3.72 24.05 23.29
N ALA A 392 4.08 24.54 22.13
CA ALA A 392 5.01 23.87 21.18
C ALA A 392 6.16 24.80 20.72
N PRO A 393 6.95 25.43 21.61
CA PRO A 393 7.97 26.39 21.21
C PRO A 393 9.02 25.78 20.27
N ASP A 394 9.38 24.52 20.48
CA ASP A 394 10.31 23.77 19.64
C ASP A 394 9.59 22.88 18.60
N GLY A 395 8.30 23.08 18.39
CA GLY A 395 7.47 22.21 17.52
C GLY A 395 7.18 20.84 18.14
N ASN A 396 7.40 20.67 19.44
CA ASN A 396 7.15 19.42 20.16
C ASN A 396 5.98 19.62 21.12
N PHE A 397 4.98 18.72 21.05
CA PHE A 397 3.80 18.77 21.92
C PHE A 397 3.09 17.42 21.98
N GLU A 398 2.16 17.32 22.89
CA GLU A 398 1.30 16.16 23.06
C GLU A 398 -0.16 16.51 22.79
N LEU A 399 -0.88 15.64 22.08
CA LEU A 399 -2.32 15.65 21.95
C LEU A 399 -2.89 14.50 22.76
N VAL A 400 -3.65 14.82 23.80
CA VAL A 400 -4.20 13.87 24.76
C VAL A 400 -5.68 13.65 24.43
N ILE A 401 -6.10 12.37 24.34
CA ILE A 401 -7.49 11.96 24.10
C ILE A 401 -7.97 11.14 25.28
N ARG A 402 -9.18 11.44 25.74
CA ARG A 402 -9.88 10.70 26.81
C ARG A 402 -11.30 10.35 26.38
N CYS A 403 -11.80 9.23 26.87
CA CYS A 403 -13.21 8.85 26.81
C CYS A 403 -13.97 9.46 27.97
N THR A 404 -15.15 10.04 27.75
CA THR A 404 -15.97 10.66 28.82
C THR A 404 -17.10 9.77 29.29
N ASP A 405 -17.58 8.86 28.46
CA ASP A 405 -18.78 8.10 28.72
C ASP A 405 -18.47 6.85 29.55
N ARG A 406 -19.00 6.77 30.75
CA ARG A 406 -18.78 5.64 31.68
C ARG A 406 -19.16 4.31 31.07
N GLY A 407 -18.28 3.32 31.21
CA GLY A 407 -18.50 1.97 30.69
C GLY A 407 -18.39 1.86 29.17
N GLN A 408 -17.90 2.89 28.50
CA GLN A 408 -17.56 2.89 27.08
C GLN A 408 -16.04 2.97 26.91
N TYR A 409 -15.58 2.60 25.74
CA TYR A 409 -14.15 2.60 25.42
C TYR A 409 -13.92 3.22 24.04
N LEU A 410 -12.91 4.05 23.92
CA LEU A 410 -12.43 4.56 22.64
C LEU A 410 -11.18 3.79 22.22
N GLY A 411 -11.25 3.16 21.05
CA GLY A 411 -10.16 2.41 20.44
C GLY A 411 -9.40 3.21 19.43
N MET A 412 -8.06 3.08 19.46
CA MET A 412 -7.20 3.76 18.51
C MET A 412 -5.85 3.07 18.35
N ALA A 413 -5.26 3.28 17.18
CA ALA A 413 -3.90 2.90 16.83
C ALA A 413 -3.09 4.14 16.43
N GLN A 414 -1.79 3.99 16.24
CA GLN A 414 -0.92 5.12 15.89
C GLN A 414 -1.31 5.81 14.59
N GLY A 415 -1.83 5.05 13.61
CA GLY A 415 -2.24 5.57 12.31
C GLY A 415 -3.62 6.24 12.29
N ASP A 416 -4.40 6.11 13.36
CA ASP A 416 -5.78 6.60 13.40
C ASP A 416 -5.90 8.10 13.67
N LEU A 417 -4.80 8.76 14.07
CA LEU A 417 -4.74 10.20 14.29
C LEU A 417 -3.47 10.81 13.71
N TYR A 418 -3.64 11.88 12.95
CA TYR A 418 -2.53 12.63 12.36
C TYR A 418 -2.86 14.13 12.23
N LEU A 419 -1.82 14.95 12.27
CA LEU A 419 -1.93 16.35 11.93
C LEU A 419 -2.02 16.49 10.42
N ARG A 420 -2.88 17.37 9.95
CA ARG A 420 -3.03 17.67 8.53
C ARG A 420 -2.12 18.84 8.16
N ALA A 421 -0.96 18.55 7.63
CA ALA A 421 -0.09 19.54 7.03
C ALA A 421 -0.61 20.02 5.67
N LYS A 422 0.03 21.05 5.12
CA LYS A 422 -0.29 21.60 3.78
C LYS A 422 -0.38 20.49 2.74
N GLU A 423 -1.45 20.49 1.99
CA GLU A 423 -1.73 19.50 0.95
C GLU A 423 -0.68 19.53 -0.18
N LYS A 424 -0.42 18.36 -0.73
CA LYS A 424 0.35 18.18 -1.97
C LYS A 424 -0.58 18.10 -3.16
N SER A 425 -0.06 18.21 -4.38
CA SER A 425 -0.89 18.07 -5.57
C SER A 425 -1.37 16.63 -5.75
N PHE A 426 -2.65 16.46 -6.06
CA PHE A 426 -3.24 15.16 -6.37
C PHE A 426 -2.55 14.50 -7.58
N GLU A 427 -2.24 15.27 -8.62
CA GLU A 427 -1.61 14.79 -9.86
C GLU A 427 -0.28 14.09 -9.58
N TRP A 428 0.54 14.70 -8.73
CA TRP A 428 1.82 14.10 -8.34
C TRP A 428 1.62 12.84 -7.51
N ASN A 429 0.70 12.86 -6.57
CA ASN A 429 0.36 11.70 -5.75
C ASN A 429 -0.18 10.54 -6.59
N PHE A 430 -1.07 10.83 -7.53
CA PHE A 430 -1.61 9.89 -8.49
C PHE A 430 -0.50 9.27 -9.35
N THR A 431 0.45 10.10 -9.82
CA THR A 431 1.63 9.63 -10.57
C THR A 431 2.50 8.67 -9.75
N LYS A 432 2.72 8.95 -8.46
CA LYS A 432 3.43 8.03 -7.56
C LYS A 432 2.74 6.67 -7.46
N GLY A 433 1.40 6.64 -7.42
CA GLY A 433 0.62 5.40 -7.45
C GLY A 433 0.87 4.58 -8.72
N PHE A 434 0.90 5.24 -9.87
CA PHE A 434 1.23 4.60 -11.15
C PHE A 434 2.68 4.11 -11.23
N ILE A 435 3.63 4.82 -10.60
CA ILE A 435 5.02 4.35 -10.47
C ILE A 435 5.06 3.06 -9.64
N SER A 436 4.28 2.95 -8.59
CA SER A 436 4.20 1.73 -7.79
C SER A 436 3.63 0.53 -8.58
N ILE A 437 2.57 0.72 -9.36
CA ILE A 437 2.02 -0.28 -10.28
C ILE A 437 3.09 -0.68 -11.32
N TRP A 438 3.83 0.29 -11.85
CA TRP A 438 4.93 0.05 -12.78
C TRP A 438 6.05 -0.80 -12.15
N LEU A 439 6.42 -0.56 -10.88
CA LEU A 439 7.42 -1.36 -10.16
C LEU A 439 6.97 -2.80 -9.98
N GLN A 440 5.70 -3.03 -9.59
CA GLN A 440 5.13 -4.38 -9.50
C GLN A 440 5.19 -5.11 -10.85
N MET A 441 4.81 -4.43 -11.92
CA MET A 441 4.92 -4.96 -13.29
C MET A 441 6.37 -5.34 -13.65
N CYS A 442 7.33 -4.49 -13.33
CA CYS A 442 8.75 -4.76 -13.58
C CYS A 442 9.21 -6.05 -12.88
N ILE A 443 8.81 -6.24 -11.62
CA ILE A 443 9.11 -7.46 -10.86
C ILE A 443 8.51 -8.68 -11.57
N ILE A 444 7.24 -8.63 -11.96
CA ILE A 444 6.55 -9.75 -12.63
C ILE A 444 7.19 -10.06 -13.99
N ILE A 445 7.57 -9.06 -14.76
CA ILE A 445 8.33 -9.26 -16.02
C ILE A 445 9.66 -9.97 -15.74
N CYS A 446 10.39 -9.56 -14.70
CA CYS A 446 11.65 -10.20 -14.33
C CYS A 446 11.46 -11.68 -13.98
N PHE A 447 10.47 -12.02 -13.14
CA PHE A 447 10.15 -13.42 -12.81
C PHE A 447 9.70 -14.21 -14.04
N GLY A 448 8.82 -13.66 -14.87
CA GLY A 448 8.31 -14.33 -16.06
C GLY A 448 9.41 -14.62 -17.08
N VAL A 449 10.31 -13.65 -17.33
CA VAL A 449 11.48 -13.89 -18.21
C VAL A 449 12.44 -14.90 -17.57
N MET A 450 12.69 -14.83 -16.26
CA MET A 450 13.52 -15.81 -15.54
C MET A 450 12.96 -17.22 -15.69
N PHE A 451 11.69 -17.45 -15.37
CA PHE A 451 11.05 -18.76 -15.51
C PHE A 451 11.06 -19.26 -16.96
N SER A 452 10.90 -18.37 -17.93
CA SER A 452 10.95 -18.71 -19.36
C SER A 452 12.33 -19.21 -19.83
N THR A 453 13.41 -19.01 -19.05
CA THR A 453 14.75 -19.52 -19.41
C THR A 453 14.86 -21.03 -19.25
N PHE A 454 14.11 -21.64 -18.33
CA PHE A 454 14.23 -23.07 -18.02
C PHE A 454 12.90 -23.85 -18.05
N LEU A 455 11.75 -23.17 -18.01
CA LEU A 455 10.43 -23.78 -18.10
C LEU A 455 9.85 -23.64 -19.52
N SER A 456 8.90 -24.52 -19.86
CA SER A 456 8.06 -24.32 -21.04
C SER A 456 7.08 -23.18 -20.82
N GLY A 457 6.58 -22.56 -21.91
CA GLY A 457 5.68 -21.41 -21.81
C GLY A 457 4.49 -21.59 -20.86
N PRO A 458 3.68 -22.66 -20.99
CA PRO A 458 2.54 -22.91 -20.08
C PRO A 458 2.96 -23.08 -18.62
N VAL A 459 4.08 -23.76 -18.35
CA VAL A 459 4.58 -23.95 -16.98
C VAL A 459 5.13 -22.62 -16.41
N ALA A 460 5.78 -21.82 -17.22
CA ALA A 460 6.25 -20.49 -16.84
C ALA A 460 5.09 -19.55 -16.47
N ILE A 461 3.93 -19.65 -17.18
CA ILE A 461 2.71 -18.91 -16.79
C ILE A 461 2.26 -19.32 -15.40
N VAL A 462 2.11 -20.63 -15.14
CA VAL A 462 1.65 -21.12 -13.84
C VAL A 462 2.63 -20.67 -12.73
N ALA A 463 3.92 -20.79 -12.94
CA ALA A 463 4.93 -20.35 -11.98
C ALA A 463 4.87 -18.84 -11.71
N THR A 464 4.76 -18.01 -12.76
CA THR A 464 4.67 -16.56 -12.60
C THR A 464 3.32 -16.14 -12.00
N MET A 465 2.21 -16.82 -12.37
CA MET A 465 0.90 -16.60 -11.75
C MET A 465 0.94 -16.93 -10.26
N SER A 466 1.64 -17.99 -9.87
CA SER A 466 1.84 -18.32 -8.44
C SER A 466 2.58 -17.20 -7.70
N VAL A 467 3.59 -16.58 -8.32
CA VAL A 467 4.25 -15.39 -7.73
C VAL A 467 3.27 -14.24 -7.53
N ILE A 468 2.40 -13.98 -8.51
CA ILE A 468 1.39 -12.91 -8.40
C ILE A 468 0.42 -13.23 -7.27
N VAL A 469 -0.17 -14.43 -7.28
CA VAL A 469 -1.19 -14.83 -6.29
C VAL A 469 -0.60 -14.83 -4.88
N LEU A 470 0.51 -15.51 -4.66
CA LEU A 470 1.15 -15.58 -3.34
C LEU A 470 1.64 -14.20 -2.87
N GLY A 471 2.13 -13.37 -3.79
CA GLY A 471 2.54 -11.99 -3.48
C GLY A 471 1.37 -11.07 -3.12
N MET A 472 0.20 -11.26 -3.70
CA MET A 472 -1.01 -10.50 -3.35
C MET A 472 -1.61 -10.93 -2.01
N PHE A 473 -1.45 -12.20 -1.63
CA PHE A 473 -1.90 -12.74 -0.35
C PHE A 473 -0.79 -12.74 0.72
N GLY A 474 0.22 -11.87 0.58
CA GLY A 474 1.35 -11.78 1.50
C GLY A 474 0.93 -11.61 2.95
N TRP A 475 -0.03 -10.71 3.23
CA TRP A 475 -0.60 -10.48 4.57
C TRP A 475 -1.19 -11.77 5.20
N PHE A 476 -1.94 -12.55 4.42
CA PHE A 476 -2.50 -13.82 4.90
C PHE A 476 -1.40 -14.85 5.21
N LEU A 477 -0.34 -14.88 4.40
CA LEU A 477 0.81 -15.75 4.65
C LEU A 477 1.60 -15.30 5.89
N ASP A 478 1.63 -13.99 6.18
CA ASP A 478 2.21 -13.43 7.40
C ASP A 478 1.44 -13.94 8.63
N ASP A 479 0.14 -13.73 8.69
CA ASP A 479 -0.74 -14.14 9.77
C ASP A 479 -0.74 -15.67 9.96
N LEU A 480 -0.67 -16.43 8.86
CA LEU A 480 -0.60 -17.88 8.90
C LEU A 480 0.72 -18.38 9.50
N THR A 481 1.83 -17.77 9.15
CA THR A 481 3.17 -18.20 9.58
C THR A 481 3.55 -17.69 10.96
N SER A 482 2.98 -16.56 11.41
CA SER A 482 3.13 -16.01 12.77
C SER A 482 2.31 -16.75 13.80
N GLY A 483 1.28 -17.51 13.37
CA GLY A 483 0.35 -18.20 14.25
C GLY A 483 -0.77 -17.32 14.82
N GLU A 484 -0.99 -16.15 14.25
CA GLU A 484 -2.08 -15.24 14.64
C GLU A 484 -3.45 -15.77 14.21
N ILE A 485 -3.49 -16.65 13.20
CA ILE A 485 -4.73 -17.28 12.76
C ILE A 485 -5.11 -18.41 13.75
N PRO A 486 -6.25 -18.32 14.44
CA PRO A 486 -6.69 -19.39 15.31
C PRO A 486 -7.06 -20.66 14.50
N GLY A 487 -6.79 -21.84 15.06
CA GLY A 487 -7.11 -23.12 14.42
C GLY A 487 -5.91 -23.99 14.06
N GLY A 488 -4.70 -23.55 14.41
CA GLY A 488 -3.46 -24.30 14.18
C GLY A 488 -3.00 -24.25 12.71
N GLY A 489 -2.20 -25.25 12.31
CA GLY A 489 -1.68 -25.32 10.94
C GLY A 489 -2.66 -25.97 9.95
N PRO A 490 -2.25 -26.09 8.67
CA PRO A 490 -3.11 -26.63 7.59
C PRO A 490 -3.62 -28.03 7.84
N VAL A 491 -2.82 -28.93 8.44
CA VAL A 491 -3.23 -30.31 8.74
C VAL A 491 -4.19 -30.33 9.91
N GLU A 492 -3.93 -29.54 10.95
CA GLU A 492 -4.82 -29.38 12.08
C GLU A 492 -6.19 -28.83 11.61
N ALA A 493 -6.22 -27.79 10.78
CA ALA A 493 -7.43 -27.22 10.21
C ALA A 493 -8.21 -28.26 9.37
N LEU A 494 -7.51 -29.09 8.58
CA LEU A 494 -8.13 -30.17 7.80
C LEU A 494 -8.80 -31.23 8.70
N ILE A 495 -8.20 -31.54 9.86
CA ILE A 495 -8.76 -32.50 10.82
C ILE A 495 -9.96 -31.91 11.57
N ARG A 496 -9.92 -30.60 11.88
CA ARG A 496 -11.03 -29.89 12.55
C ARG A 496 -12.31 -29.85 11.72
N LEU A 497 -12.20 -29.81 10.40
CA LEU A 497 -13.36 -29.76 9.49
C LEU A 497 -14.35 -30.92 9.68
N PRO A 498 -13.96 -32.21 9.58
CA PRO A 498 -14.88 -33.32 9.81
C PRO A 498 -15.32 -33.47 11.26
N LEU A 499 -14.49 -33.01 12.22
CA LEU A 499 -14.83 -33.06 13.66
C LEU A 499 -15.75 -31.91 14.10
N GLN A 500 -16.05 -30.96 13.21
CA GLN A 500 -16.83 -29.74 13.48
C GLN A 500 -16.33 -29.00 14.74
N SER A 501 -15.04 -29.08 15.02
CA SER A 501 -14.40 -28.45 16.17
C SER A 501 -14.07 -26.99 15.87
N GLY A 502 -14.38 -26.09 16.80
CA GLY A 502 -14.10 -24.65 16.64
C GLY A 502 -12.61 -24.37 16.55
N ALA A 503 -12.23 -23.30 15.82
CA ALA A 503 -10.82 -22.93 15.65
C ALA A 503 -10.13 -22.56 16.98
N ALA A 504 -10.88 -22.04 17.95
CA ALA A 504 -10.34 -21.63 19.24
C ALA A 504 -10.36 -22.74 20.31
N THR A 505 -10.92 -23.93 20.01
CA THR A 505 -10.93 -25.06 20.95
C THR A 505 -9.62 -25.84 20.87
N GLU A 506 -9.17 -26.41 21.97
CA GLU A 506 -8.03 -27.33 21.95
C GLU A 506 -8.35 -28.55 21.07
N LEU A 507 -7.39 -28.98 20.28
CA LEU A 507 -7.52 -30.17 19.44
C LEU A 507 -7.32 -31.40 20.31
N ASP A 508 -8.37 -32.21 20.52
CA ASP A 508 -8.30 -33.50 21.18
C ASP A 508 -8.47 -34.64 20.18
N LEU A 509 -7.38 -35.35 19.91
CA LEU A 509 -7.34 -36.52 19.02
C LEU A 509 -7.25 -37.84 19.81
N GLY A 510 -7.47 -37.80 21.14
CA GLY A 510 -7.45 -38.98 22.02
C GLY A 510 -6.06 -39.55 22.26
N SER A 511 -5.00 -39.01 21.65
CA SER A 511 -3.61 -39.43 21.83
C SER A 511 -2.62 -38.29 21.69
N PRO A 512 -1.84 -37.99 22.74
CA PRO A 512 -0.80 -36.95 22.68
C PRO A 512 0.26 -37.18 21.60
N LEU A 513 0.53 -38.41 21.21
CA LEU A 513 1.47 -38.75 20.13
C LEU A 513 0.92 -38.28 18.77
N VAL A 514 -0.37 -38.50 18.50
CA VAL A 514 -1.01 -38.09 17.26
C VAL A 514 -1.05 -36.56 17.17
N GLU A 515 -1.40 -35.89 18.25
CA GLU A 515 -1.40 -34.42 18.33
C GLU A 515 -0.02 -33.85 18.06
N ASN A 516 1.02 -34.39 18.70
CA ASN A 516 2.40 -33.91 18.46
C ASN A 516 2.88 -34.19 17.03
N MET A 517 2.46 -35.29 16.42
CA MET A 517 2.74 -35.56 15.00
C MET A 517 2.08 -34.53 14.09
N VAL A 518 0.79 -34.25 14.29
CA VAL A 518 0.04 -33.24 13.51
C VAL A 518 0.70 -31.87 13.64
N ARG A 519 0.97 -31.42 14.87
CA ARG A 519 1.66 -30.14 15.12
C ARG A 519 3.08 -30.11 14.53
N GLY A 520 3.80 -31.24 14.55
CA GLY A 520 5.12 -31.35 13.96
C GLY A 520 5.10 -31.21 12.44
N ILE A 521 4.13 -31.85 11.77
CA ILE A 521 3.93 -31.73 10.32
C ILE A 521 3.55 -30.29 9.96
N ASP A 522 2.60 -29.71 10.70
CA ASP A 522 2.17 -28.34 10.49
C ASP A 522 3.34 -27.35 10.65
N LYS A 523 4.15 -27.49 11.69
CA LYS A 523 5.34 -26.66 11.87
C LYS A 523 6.30 -26.77 10.67
N GLY A 524 6.49 -27.97 10.11
CA GLY A 524 7.30 -28.20 8.93
C GLY A 524 6.71 -27.51 7.67
N ILE A 525 5.39 -27.61 7.48
CA ILE A 525 4.67 -26.94 6.38
C ILE A 525 4.77 -25.41 6.53
N LEU A 526 4.44 -24.87 7.70
CA LEU A 526 4.47 -23.44 7.99
C LEU A 526 5.89 -22.86 7.82
N MET A 527 6.93 -23.60 8.27
CA MET A 527 8.32 -23.20 8.03
C MET A 527 8.64 -23.15 6.54
N SER A 528 8.17 -24.13 5.75
CA SER A 528 8.38 -24.16 4.30
C SER A 528 7.63 -23.02 3.60
N VAL A 529 6.39 -22.72 4.02
CA VAL A 529 5.60 -21.59 3.53
C VAL A 529 6.29 -20.26 3.87
N GLY A 530 6.82 -20.13 5.09
CA GLY A 530 7.58 -18.95 5.52
C GLY A 530 8.85 -18.72 4.69
N LEU A 531 9.60 -19.77 4.38
CA LEU A 531 10.75 -19.68 3.50
C LEU A 531 10.35 -19.23 2.08
N LEU A 532 9.29 -19.82 1.53
CA LEU A 532 8.77 -19.46 0.21
C LEU A 532 8.29 -18.01 0.17
N LYS A 533 7.50 -17.59 1.18
CA LYS A 533 7.01 -16.22 1.33
C LYS A 533 8.17 -15.22 1.33
N ASN A 534 9.23 -15.47 2.12
CA ASN A 534 10.37 -14.57 2.19
C ASN A 534 11.16 -14.48 0.88
N ALA A 535 11.09 -15.51 0.02
CA ALA A 535 11.74 -15.51 -1.29
C ALA A 535 10.91 -14.80 -2.38
N LEU A 536 9.59 -14.66 -2.18
CA LEU A 536 8.68 -14.04 -3.14
C LEU A 536 8.46 -12.55 -2.84
N PRO A 537 8.16 -11.73 -3.87
CA PRO A 537 7.83 -10.32 -3.63
C PRO A 537 6.46 -10.20 -2.96
N ASN A 538 6.39 -9.49 -1.85
CA ASN A 538 5.12 -9.11 -1.26
C ASN A 538 4.50 -7.98 -2.10
N LEU A 539 3.64 -8.35 -3.05
CA LEU A 539 2.97 -7.39 -3.94
C LEU A 539 1.91 -6.57 -3.22
N TYR A 540 1.37 -7.08 -2.11
CA TYR A 540 0.44 -6.34 -1.26
C TYR A 540 1.12 -5.12 -0.63
N ASP A 541 2.28 -5.29 0.01
CA ASP A 541 3.05 -4.20 0.60
C ASP A 541 3.59 -3.20 -0.44
N LEU A 542 3.85 -3.69 -1.67
CA LEU A 542 4.20 -2.83 -2.79
C LEU A 542 2.99 -2.07 -3.36
N GLY A 543 1.76 -2.41 -2.94
CA GLY A 543 0.53 -1.75 -3.34
C GLY A 543 0.38 -0.39 -2.66
N THR A 544 0.11 0.65 -3.44
CA THR A 544 -0.12 2.01 -2.93
C THR A 544 -1.51 2.53 -3.28
N THR A 545 -2.36 1.66 -3.80
CA THR A 545 -3.72 1.99 -4.25
C THR A 545 -4.55 2.60 -3.12
N GLU A 546 -4.45 2.06 -1.92
CA GLU A 546 -5.20 2.55 -0.77
C GLU A 546 -4.84 3.99 -0.40
N PHE A 547 -3.54 4.34 -0.39
CA PHE A 547 -3.10 5.71 -0.10
C PHE A 547 -3.79 6.72 -1.03
N ILE A 548 -3.75 6.45 -2.35
CA ILE A 548 -4.34 7.35 -3.35
C ILE A 548 -5.86 7.38 -3.22
N THR A 549 -6.48 6.21 -3.02
CA THR A 549 -7.93 6.05 -2.87
C THR A 549 -8.48 6.84 -1.68
N TYR A 550 -7.77 6.80 -0.56
CA TYR A 550 -8.16 7.56 0.63
C TYR A 550 -7.62 9.00 0.65
N GLY A 551 -7.03 9.47 -0.44
CA GLY A 551 -6.52 10.84 -0.57
C GLY A 551 -5.34 11.14 0.36
N VAL A 552 -4.52 10.15 0.71
CA VAL A 552 -3.31 10.29 1.52
C VAL A 552 -2.11 10.42 0.58
N ASN A 553 -1.25 11.40 0.82
CA ASN A 553 -0.02 11.56 0.06
C ASN A 553 0.94 10.40 0.32
N LEU A 554 1.41 9.79 -0.75
CA LEU A 554 2.39 8.71 -0.67
C LEU A 554 3.74 9.26 -0.21
N PHE A 555 4.29 8.67 0.86
CA PHE A 555 5.59 9.06 1.41
C PHE A 555 6.71 8.78 0.42
N GLU A 556 7.62 9.71 0.26
CA GLU A 556 8.77 9.55 -0.65
C GLU A 556 9.70 8.41 -0.20
N GLY A 557 9.85 8.22 1.10
CA GLY A 557 10.60 7.11 1.69
C GLY A 557 10.05 5.73 1.31
N LEU A 558 8.72 5.59 1.25
CA LEU A 558 8.06 4.34 0.86
C LEU A 558 8.33 4.02 -0.62
N LEU A 559 8.24 5.01 -1.50
CA LEU A 559 8.53 4.80 -2.93
C LEU A 559 9.98 4.42 -3.17
N ALA A 560 10.93 5.04 -2.45
CA ALA A 560 12.35 4.70 -2.51
C ALA A 560 12.60 3.26 -2.01
N ARG A 561 11.91 2.83 -0.96
CA ARG A 561 11.91 1.43 -0.47
C ARG A 561 11.43 0.47 -1.54
N HIS A 562 10.29 0.75 -2.18
CA HIS A 562 9.73 -0.09 -3.26
C HIS A 562 10.68 -0.20 -4.44
N LEU A 563 11.34 0.90 -4.83
CA LEU A 563 12.36 0.90 -5.88
C LEU A 563 13.55 0.00 -5.51
N THR A 564 14.03 0.08 -4.27
CA THR A 564 15.14 -0.74 -3.77
C THR A 564 14.78 -2.23 -3.78
N ILE A 565 13.58 -2.58 -3.34
CA ILE A 565 13.06 -3.96 -3.37
C ILE A 565 12.96 -4.47 -4.82
N ALA A 566 12.39 -3.68 -5.73
CA ALA A 566 12.29 -4.04 -7.14
C ALA A 566 13.66 -4.26 -7.79
N PHE A 567 14.64 -3.42 -7.45
CA PHE A 567 16.01 -3.58 -7.93
C PHE A 567 16.68 -4.85 -7.35
N GLY A 568 16.41 -5.18 -6.10
CA GLY A 568 16.87 -6.45 -5.49
C GLY A 568 16.34 -7.66 -6.24
N TYR A 569 15.04 -7.72 -6.54
CA TYR A 569 14.44 -8.79 -7.33
C TYR A 569 14.95 -8.84 -8.77
N PHE A 570 15.21 -7.68 -9.38
CA PHE A 570 15.84 -7.62 -10.70
C PHE A 570 17.23 -8.27 -10.71
N ILE A 571 18.08 -8.00 -9.72
CA ILE A 571 19.41 -8.64 -9.59
C ILE A 571 19.25 -10.14 -9.39
N MET A 572 18.40 -10.56 -8.45
CA MET A 572 18.19 -11.96 -8.11
C MET A 572 17.71 -12.77 -9.32
N THR A 573 16.67 -12.30 -10.01
CA THR A 573 16.14 -12.97 -11.21
C THR A 573 17.14 -12.99 -12.36
N SER A 574 17.98 -11.94 -12.49
CA SER A 574 19.06 -11.87 -13.49
C SER A 574 20.14 -12.95 -13.25
N LEU A 575 20.53 -13.17 -12.00
CA LEU A 575 21.51 -14.19 -11.63
C LEU A 575 21.00 -15.61 -11.91
N ILE A 576 19.75 -15.89 -11.52
CA ILE A 576 19.10 -17.18 -11.76
C ILE A 576 18.97 -17.43 -13.28
N ALA A 577 18.45 -16.45 -13.99
CA ALA A 577 18.28 -16.54 -15.44
C ALA A 577 19.60 -16.74 -16.19
N TYR A 578 20.66 -16.03 -15.77
CA TYR A 578 22.01 -16.21 -16.32
C TYR A 578 22.49 -17.65 -16.17
N PHE A 579 22.36 -18.24 -14.97
CA PHE A 579 22.79 -19.59 -14.69
C PHE A 579 22.09 -20.59 -15.62
N PHE A 580 20.78 -20.52 -15.74
CA PHE A 580 20.02 -21.43 -16.60
C PHE A 580 20.28 -21.21 -18.08
N LEU A 581 20.45 -19.98 -18.55
CA LEU A 581 20.82 -19.70 -19.94
C LEU A 581 22.22 -20.19 -20.29
N LYS A 582 23.15 -20.14 -19.32
CA LYS A 582 24.54 -20.61 -19.52
C LYS A 582 24.66 -22.13 -19.51
N THR A 583 23.85 -22.81 -18.69
CA THR A 583 23.87 -24.28 -18.56
C THR A 583 22.98 -24.98 -19.58
N ARG A 584 22.05 -24.27 -20.20
CA ARG A 584 21.19 -24.82 -21.24
C ARG A 584 21.98 -25.00 -22.54
N GLU A 585 22.07 -26.23 -23.02
CA GLU A 585 22.56 -26.51 -24.38
C GLU A 585 21.56 -25.91 -25.37
N MET A 586 21.84 -24.71 -25.87
CA MET A 586 20.98 -24.03 -26.85
C MET A 586 21.23 -24.51 -28.30
N ALA A 587 22.15 -25.43 -28.48
CA ALA A 587 22.52 -26.01 -29.75
C ALA A 587 22.52 -27.55 -29.63
N GLY A 588 21.35 -28.13 -29.47
CA GLY A 588 21.14 -29.57 -29.62
C GLY A 588 20.26 -29.86 -30.84
#